data_67c71e67269a4ede8492aaebb70824cf
#
_entry.id   67c71e67269a4ede8492aaebb70824cf
#
_cell.length_a   1.000
_cell.length_b   1.000
_cell.length_c   1.000
_cell.angle_alpha   90.00
_cell.angle_beta   90.00
_cell.angle_gamma   90.00
#
_symmetry.space_group_name_H-M   'P 1'
#
loop_
_entity.id
_entity.type
_entity.pdbx_description
1 polymer ?
#
loop_
_entity_poly.entity_id
_entity_poly.type
_entity_poly.pdbx_seq_one_letter_code
_entity_poly.pdbx_strand_id
1 'polypeptide(L)'
;FIYISVLNGEKLRFLKICEAKEKLGDYLKSSGMDYCIIRPNGFFSDMKDFLKMAKTGKVYLFGNGKLKLNPIHGRDLAKEVINAIKNDKNEINIGGPDLLSQNEIAELALKAFKKPTRIIYLPDWIRKLILRIVRTFTGLKTYGPIEFFMTTMVMDMKAPQFGNYRLEDFFN
;
A
#
# COMPACT_ATOMS: atom_id res chain seq x y z
N PHE A 1 5.35 21.21 10.10
CA PHE A 1 4.57 20.74 8.94
C PHE A 1 4.53 19.20 8.95
N ILE A 2 3.33 18.59 8.81
CA ILE A 2 3.20 17.12 8.69
C ILE A 2 2.88 16.77 7.26
N TYR A 3 3.68 15.87 6.68
CA TYR A 3 3.52 15.38 5.31
C TYR A 3 3.29 13.87 5.25
N ILE A 4 2.22 13.44 4.58
CA ILE A 4 1.94 12.02 4.37
C ILE A 4 2.54 11.59 3.02
N SER A 5 3.66 10.89 3.05
CA SER A 5 4.30 10.30 1.88
C SER A 5 3.86 8.83 1.68
N VAL A 6 4.77 7.92 1.38
CA VAL A 6 4.51 6.50 1.17
C VAL A 6 5.71 5.68 1.66
N LEU A 7 5.44 4.51 2.22
CA LEU A 7 6.48 3.57 2.63
C LEU A 7 7.38 3.20 1.45
N ASN A 8 8.70 3.16 1.67
CA ASN A 8 9.71 2.91 0.64
C ASN A 8 9.68 3.90 -0.56
N GLY A 9 9.06 5.07 -0.43
CA GLY A 9 8.99 6.07 -1.51
C GLY A 9 10.34 6.41 -2.11
N GLU A 10 11.38 6.49 -1.28
CA GLU A 10 12.77 6.74 -1.72
C GLU A 10 13.31 5.68 -2.67
N LYS A 11 13.01 4.40 -2.41
CA LYS A 11 13.39 3.26 -3.27
C LYS A 11 12.55 3.20 -4.55
N LEU A 12 11.40 3.84 -4.54
CA LEU A 12 10.41 3.82 -5.63
C LEU A 12 10.40 5.12 -6.44
N ARG A 13 11.44 5.97 -6.35
CA ARG A 13 11.52 7.24 -7.09
C ARG A 13 11.45 7.08 -8.63
N PHE A 14 11.71 5.88 -9.15
CA PHE A 14 11.51 5.60 -10.57
C PHE A 14 10.03 5.63 -11.00
N LEU A 15 9.10 5.52 -10.05
CA LEU A 15 7.66 5.72 -10.27
C LEU A 15 7.32 7.21 -10.15
N LYS A 16 6.62 7.77 -11.14
CA LYS A 16 6.31 9.20 -11.19
C LYS A 16 5.56 9.72 -9.97
N ILE A 17 4.67 8.91 -9.39
CA ILE A 17 3.95 9.25 -8.15
C ILE A 17 4.92 9.37 -6.98
N CYS A 18 5.83 8.41 -6.83
CA CYS A 18 6.81 8.42 -5.73
C CYS A 18 7.84 9.54 -5.95
N GLU A 19 8.31 9.74 -7.19
CA GLU A 19 9.21 10.85 -7.52
C GLU A 19 8.62 12.20 -7.08
N ALA A 20 7.36 12.46 -7.40
CA ALA A 20 6.69 13.71 -7.02
C ALA A 20 6.56 13.86 -5.50
N LYS A 21 6.19 12.77 -4.79
CA LYS A 21 6.09 12.77 -3.33
C LYS A 21 7.44 12.98 -2.67
N GLU A 22 8.49 12.33 -3.13
CA GLU A 22 9.82 12.44 -2.55
C GLU A 22 10.47 13.80 -2.83
N LYS A 23 10.20 14.44 -3.98
CA LYS A 23 10.62 15.83 -4.24
C LYS A 23 10.07 16.81 -3.21
N LEU A 24 8.80 16.64 -2.80
CA LEU A 24 8.24 17.46 -1.72
C LEU A 24 8.91 17.13 -0.38
N GLY A 25 9.18 15.85 -0.10
CA GLY A 25 9.94 15.45 1.09
C GLY A 25 11.34 16.07 1.14
N ASP A 26 12.07 16.06 0.02
CA ASP A 26 13.40 16.69 -0.10
C ASP A 26 13.33 18.22 0.13
N TYR A 27 12.31 18.86 -0.44
CA TYR A 27 12.08 20.30 -0.21
C TYR A 27 11.83 20.61 1.27
N LEU A 28 10.99 19.83 1.95
CA LEU A 28 10.73 20.02 3.39
C LEU A 28 12.01 19.86 4.21
N LYS A 29 12.84 18.85 3.90
CA LYS A 29 14.14 18.61 4.57
C LYS A 29 15.11 19.79 4.43
N SER A 30 15.05 20.52 3.34
CA SER A 30 15.93 21.65 3.05
C SER A 30 15.34 23.03 3.38
N SER A 31 14.07 23.10 3.78
CA SER A 31 13.32 24.36 3.92
C SER A 31 13.60 25.13 5.20
N GLY A 32 14.25 24.50 6.20
CA GLY A 32 14.41 25.07 7.54
C GLY A 32 13.13 25.11 8.40
N MET A 33 12.00 24.56 7.89
CA MET A 33 10.76 24.43 8.66
C MET A 33 10.80 23.19 9.55
N ASP A 34 10.14 23.23 10.70
CA ASP A 34 9.85 22.03 11.46
C ASP A 34 8.92 21.11 10.65
N TYR A 35 9.33 19.87 10.44
CA TYR A 35 8.56 18.91 9.66
C TYR A 35 8.55 17.51 10.26
N CYS A 36 7.51 16.75 9.90
CA CYS A 36 7.47 15.29 10.08
C CYS A 36 6.92 14.64 8.80
N ILE A 37 7.70 13.75 8.19
CA ILE A 37 7.28 12.96 7.03
C ILE A 37 6.78 11.60 7.54
N ILE A 38 5.49 11.35 7.45
CA ILE A 38 4.90 10.06 7.80
C ILE A 38 4.78 9.23 6.52
N ARG A 39 5.32 8.01 6.55
CA ARG A 39 5.34 7.05 5.45
C ARG A 39 4.48 5.84 5.79
N PRO A 40 3.15 5.91 5.55
CA PRO A 40 2.28 4.78 5.79
C PRO A 40 2.51 3.69 4.75
N ASN A 41 2.20 2.46 5.16
CA ASN A 41 1.96 1.33 4.27
C ASN A 41 0.63 1.54 3.50
N GLY A 42 0.21 0.57 2.69
CA GLY A 42 -1.08 0.61 2.02
C GLY A 42 -2.24 0.83 2.99
N PHE A 43 -3.32 1.44 2.52
CA PHE A 43 -4.51 1.65 3.32
C PHE A 43 -5.47 0.46 3.22
N PHE A 44 -6.34 0.28 4.23
CA PHE A 44 -7.44 -0.68 4.13
C PHE A 44 -8.33 -0.44 2.91
N SER A 45 -8.52 0.83 2.51
CA SER A 45 -9.26 1.17 1.30
C SER A 45 -8.67 0.57 0.03
N ASP A 46 -7.34 0.43 -0.04
CA ASP A 46 -6.64 -0.13 -1.20
C ASP A 46 -6.84 -1.66 -1.26
N MET A 47 -7.06 -2.29 -0.10
CA MET A 47 -7.36 -3.72 0.00
C MET A 47 -8.75 -4.09 -0.52
N LYS A 48 -9.62 -3.12 -0.81
CA LYS A 48 -10.92 -3.35 -1.46
C LYS A 48 -10.81 -4.04 -2.82
N ASP A 49 -9.68 -3.97 -3.50
CA ASP A 49 -9.48 -4.67 -4.75
C ASP A 49 -9.43 -6.19 -4.55
N PHE A 50 -8.92 -6.66 -3.40
CA PHE A 50 -9.05 -8.06 -3.00
C PHE A 50 -10.52 -8.46 -2.81
N LEU A 51 -11.33 -7.60 -2.17
CA LEU A 51 -12.78 -7.84 -2.03
C LEU A 51 -13.49 -7.89 -3.37
N LYS A 52 -13.17 -6.99 -4.30
CA LYS A 52 -13.76 -7.00 -5.66
C LYS A 52 -13.47 -8.31 -6.38
N MET A 53 -12.24 -8.81 -6.31
CA MET A 53 -11.87 -10.09 -6.87
C MET A 53 -12.59 -11.25 -6.16
N ALA A 54 -12.57 -11.26 -4.81
CA ALA A 54 -13.19 -12.30 -4.00
C ALA A 54 -14.70 -12.44 -4.23
N LYS A 55 -15.41 -11.34 -4.55
CA LYS A 55 -16.83 -11.35 -4.92
C LYS A 55 -17.10 -12.28 -6.10
N THR A 56 -16.16 -12.41 -7.04
CA THR A 56 -16.27 -13.36 -8.17
C THR A 56 -15.94 -14.81 -7.80
N GLY A 57 -15.49 -15.04 -6.56
CA GLY A 57 -15.09 -16.36 -6.04
C GLY A 57 -13.62 -16.72 -6.33
N LYS A 58 -12.80 -15.78 -6.81
CA LYS A 58 -11.38 -15.99 -7.11
C LYS A 58 -10.58 -14.74 -6.79
N VAL A 59 -9.34 -14.92 -6.33
CA VAL A 59 -8.37 -13.83 -6.18
C VAL A 59 -7.15 -14.13 -7.03
N TYR A 60 -6.65 -13.13 -7.75
CA TYR A 60 -5.47 -13.25 -8.60
C TYR A 60 -4.28 -12.55 -7.94
N LEU A 61 -3.17 -13.27 -7.80
CA LEU A 61 -1.93 -12.75 -7.22
C LEU A 61 -0.76 -12.92 -8.21
N PHE A 62 0.16 -11.98 -8.20
CA PHE A 62 1.43 -12.14 -8.93
C PHE A 62 2.45 -12.86 -8.04
N GLY A 63 3.16 -13.85 -8.63
CA GLY A 63 4.11 -14.67 -7.88
C GLY A 63 3.43 -15.74 -7.02
N ASN A 64 3.89 -15.94 -5.79
CA ASN A 64 3.42 -17.01 -4.89
C ASN A 64 2.58 -16.54 -3.70
N GLY A 65 2.27 -15.24 -3.64
CA GLY A 65 1.46 -14.65 -2.58
C GLY A 65 2.09 -14.62 -1.18
N LYS A 66 3.38 -14.91 -1.04
CA LYS A 66 4.08 -14.95 0.26
C LYS A 66 4.63 -13.59 0.71
N LEU A 67 4.66 -12.60 -0.16
CA LEU A 67 5.09 -11.25 0.18
C LEU A 67 4.17 -10.65 1.23
N LYS A 68 4.78 -9.95 2.19
CA LYS A 68 4.07 -9.45 3.37
C LYS A 68 3.88 -7.93 3.32
N LEU A 69 2.75 -7.51 3.83
CA LEU A 69 2.40 -6.11 4.03
C LEU A 69 1.53 -5.97 5.28
N ASN A 70 1.54 -4.80 5.87
CA ASN A 70 0.67 -4.45 6.98
C ASN A 70 -0.08 -3.15 6.68
N PRO A 71 -1.17 -3.22 5.91
CA PRO A 71 -1.99 -2.06 5.59
C PRO A 71 -2.53 -1.42 6.87
N ILE A 72 -2.76 -0.10 6.85
CA ILE A 72 -3.20 0.67 8.01
C ILE A 72 -4.62 1.22 7.81
N HIS A 73 -5.42 1.22 8.88
CA HIS A 73 -6.70 1.92 8.88
C HIS A 73 -6.51 3.44 9.01
N GLY A 74 -7.29 4.24 8.25
CA GLY A 74 -7.15 5.70 8.23
C GLY A 74 -7.31 6.36 9.61
N ARG A 75 -8.15 5.80 10.49
CA ARG A 75 -8.30 6.30 11.88
C ARG A 75 -7.05 6.06 12.73
N ASP A 76 -6.35 4.95 12.55
CA ASP A 76 -5.10 4.71 13.27
C ASP A 76 -3.99 5.61 12.74
N LEU A 77 -3.91 5.80 11.42
CA LEU A 77 -2.98 6.78 10.86
C LEU A 77 -3.27 8.19 11.39
N ALA A 78 -4.54 8.60 11.47
CA ALA A 78 -4.89 9.92 12.02
C ALA A 78 -4.43 10.11 13.48
N LYS A 79 -4.50 9.05 14.31
CA LYS A 79 -3.94 9.10 15.68
C LYS A 79 -2.44 9.35 15.65
N GLU A 80 -1.71 8.68 14.76
CA GLU A 80 -0.25 8.87 14.67
C GLU A 80 0.11 10.26 14.12
N VAL A 81 -0.68 10.80 13.19
CA VAL A 81 -0.52 12.20 12.74
C VAL A 81 -0.65 13.18 13.91
N ILE A 82 -1.62 12.96 14.81
CA ILE A 82 -1.79 13.79 16.02
C ILE A 82 -0.62 13.60 16.98
N ASN A 83 -0.15 12.36 17.17
CA ASN A 83 1.00 12.06 18.02
C ASN A 83 2.27 12.71 17.48
N ALA A 84 2.45 12.73 16.16
CA ALA A 84 3.62 13.33 15.49
C ALA A 84 3.74 14.84 15.75
N ILE A 85 2.64 15.55 16.07
CA ILE A 85 2.68 16.97 16.45
C ILE A 85 3.47 17.17 17.75
N LYS A 86 3.47 16.17 18.63
CA LYS A 86 4.10 16.20 19.95
C LYS A 86 5.47 15.52 19.99
N ASN A 87 5.89 14.92 18.89
CA ASN A 87 7.13 14.17 18.80
C ASN A 87 8.15 14.91 17.94
N ASP A 88 9.41 14.88 18.37
CA ASP A 88 10.54 15.50 17.64
C ASP A 88 11.07 14.61 16.49
N LYS A 89 10.26 13.67 15.99
CA LYS A 89 10.67 12.76 14.90
C LYS A 89 10.40 13.42 13.55
N ASN A 90 11.43 13.55 12.75
CA ASN A 90 11.33 14.09 11.40
C ASN A 90 10.77 13.09 10.37
N GLU A 91 10.92 11.78 10.63
CA GLU A 91 10.39 10.74 9.73
C GLU A 91 9.81 9.56 10.53
N ILE A 92 8.64 9.07 10.11
CA ILE A 92 7.93 7.95 10.73
C ILE A 92 7.46 6.99 9.64
N ASN A 93 7.95 5.74 9.69
CA ASN A 93 7.36 4.64 8.91
C ASN A 93 6.30 3.95 9.75
N ILE A 94 5.11 3.67 9.17
CA ILE A 94 3.99 3.13 9.93
C ILE A 94 3.15 2.16 9.09
N GLY A 95 2.74 1.05 9.70
CA GLY A 95 1.78 0.10 9.15
C GLY A 95 0.73 -0.27 10.18
N GLY A 96 -0.25 -1.03 9.75
CA GLY A 96 -1.31 -1.54 10.63
C GLY A 96 -0.83 -2.63 11.59
N PRO A 97 -1.70 -3.09 12.50
CA PRO A 97 -1.35 -4.04 13.56
C PRO A 97 -1.03 -5.44 13.04
N ASP A 98 -1.60 -5.83 11.90
CA ASP A 98 -1.46 -7.18 11.36
C ASP A 98 -0.49 -7.21 10.18
N LEU A 99 0.61 -7.95 10.30
CA LEU A 99 1.54 -8.23 9.21
C LEU A 99 1.07 -9.47 8.45
N LEU A 100 0.42 -9.27 7.31
CA LEU A 100 -0.22 -10.31 6.52
C LEU A 100 0.54 -10.59 5.23
N SER A 101 0.57 -11.84 4.80
CA SER A 101 0.92 -12.19 3.43
C SER A 101 -0.24 -11.86 2.47
N GLN A 102 0.05 -11.75 1.19
CA GLN A 102 -1.00 -11.56 0.18
C GLN A 102 -1.99 -12.74 0.16
N ASN A 103 -1.51 -13.96 0.44
CA ASN A 103 -2.38 -15.12 0.58
C ASN A 103 -3.38 -14.95 1.73
N GLU A 104 -2.91 -14.55 2.92
CA GLU A 104 -3.78 -14.31 4.07
C GLU A 104 -4.81 -13.21 3.77
N ILE A 105 -4.42 -12.12 3.10
CA ILE A 105 -5.37 -11.08 2.68
C ILE A 105 -6.40 -11.63 1.68
N ALA A 106 -5.98 -12.45 0.72
CA ALA A 106 -6.89 -13.06 -0.24
C ALA A 106 -7.87 -14.04 0.45
N GLU A 107 -7.41 -14.81 1.43
CA GLU A 107 -8.23 -15.70 2.24
C GLU A 107 -9.27 -14.93 3.07
N LEU A 108 -8.86 -13.84 3.74
CA LEU A 108 -9.78 -12.97 4.46
C LEU A 108 -10.86 -12.39 3.53
N ALA A 109 -10.47 -11.92 2.34
CA ALA A 109 -11.40 -11.39 1.37
C ALA A 109 -12.41 -12.46 0.86
N LEU A 110 -11.95 -13.69 0.57
CA LEU A 110 -12.84 -14.79 0.16
C LEU A 110 -13.77 -15.21 1.29
N LYS A 111 -13.27 -15.27 2.53
CA LYS A 111 -14.03 -15.59 3.74
C LYS A 111 -15.19 -14.60 3.95
N ALA A 112 -14.96 -13.30 3.75
CA ALA A 112 -15.99 -12.27 3.87
C ALA A 112 -17.21 -12.51 2.94
N PHE A 113 -16.99 -13.14 1.78
CA PHE A 113 -18.07 -13.54 0.85
C PHE A 113 -18.52 -15.01 1.02
N LYS A 114 -18.05 -15.71 2.06
CA LYS A 114 -18.34 -17.14 2.28
C LYS A 114 -18.01 -17.99 1.04
N LYS A 115 -16.94 -17.66 0.33
CA LYS A 115 -16.46 -18.35 -0.86
C LYS A 115 -15.34 -19.32 -0.49
N PRO A 116 -15.22 -20.46 -1.20
CA PRO A 116 -14.06 -21.35 -1.02
C PRO A 116 -12.77 -20.62 -1.40
N THR A 117 -11.68 -20.95 -0.73
CA THR A 117 -10.37 -20.37 -1.01
C THR A 117 -9.90 -20.78 -2.40
N ARG A 118 -9.94 -19.84 -3.35
CA ARG A 118 -9.49 -20.04 -4.72
C ARG A 118 -8.58 -18.90 -5.13
N ILE A 119 -7.27 -19.10 -4.95
CA ILE A 119 -6.22 -18.16 -5.31
C ILE A 119 -5.56 -18.63 -6.60
N ILE A 120 -5.42 -17.74 -7.58
CA ILE A 120 -4.80 -18.02 -8.87
C ILE A 120 -3.50 -17.21 -8.94
N TYR A 121 -2.38 -17.92 -9.06
CA TYR A 121 -1.07 -17.31 -9.15
C TYR A 121 -0.70 -17.02 -10.60
N LEU A 122 -0.38 -15.77 -10.88
CA LEU A 122 0.03 -15.29 -12.19
C LEU A 122 1.55 -15.04 -12.21
N PRO A 123 2.25 -15.46 -13.25
CA PRO A 123 3.67 -15.16 -13.38
C PRO A 123 3.91 -13.67 -13.64
N ASP A 124 5.04 -13.14 -13.18
CA ASP A 124 5.37 -11.70 -13.22
C ASP A 124 5.39 -11.11 -14.63
N TRP A 125 5.68 -11.92 -15.67
CA TRP A 125 5.66 -11.42 -17.04
C TRP A 125 4.28 -10.89 -17.47
N ILE A 126 3.18 -11.48 -16.93
CA ILE A 126 1.81 -11.00 -17.20
C ILE A 126 1.64 -9.58 -16.63
N ARG A 127 2.10 -9.33 -15.41
CA ARG A 127 2.10 -8.00 -14.81
C ARG A 127 2.85 -7.00 -15.69
N LYS A 128 4.07 -7.36 -16.12
CA LYS A 128 4.89 -6.52 -16.99
C LYS A 128 4.20 -6.22 -18.33
N LEU A 129 3.52 -7.21 -18.90
CA LEU A 129 2.75 -7.03 -20.14
C LEU A 129 1.58 -6.05 -19.92
N ILE A 130 0.80 -6.24 -18.85
CA ILE A 130 -0.30 -5.33 -18.50
C ILE A 130 0.21 -3.89 -18.34
N LEU A 131 1.30 -3.69 -17.59
CA LEU A 131 1.89 -2.37 -17.39
C LEU A 131 2.34 -1.73 -18.70
N ARG A 132 2.93 -2.51 -19.62
CA ARG A 132 3.31 -2.02 -20.96
C ARG A 132 2.08 -1.55 -21.73
N ILE A 133 1.01 -2.36 -21.76
CA ILE A 133 -0.24 -2.02 -22.46
C ILE A 133 -0.86 -0.75 -21.86
N VAL A 134 -1.05 -0.72 -20.54
CA VAL A 134 -1.66 0.43 -19.86
C VAL A 134 -0.85 1.70 -20.10
N ARG A 135 0.48 1.63 -20.01
CA ARG A 135 1.36 2.78 -20.27
C ARG A 135 1.29 3.29 -21.71
N THR A 136 1.07 2.39 -22.69
CA THR A 136 0.96 2.76 -24.11
C THR A 136 -0.37 3.43 -24.45
N PHE A 137 -1.46 2.94 -23.84
CA PHE A 137 -2.81 3.37 -24.21
C PHE A 137 -3.46 4.35 -23.24
N THR A 138 -2.80 4.70 -22.12
CA THR A 138 -3.38 5.63 -21.13
C THR A 138 -2.39 6.73 -20.72
N GLY A 139 -2.93 7.86 -20.26
CA GLY A 139 -2.12 8.96 -19.74
C GLY A 139 -1.64 8.71 -18.31
N LEU A 140 -0.67 9.52 -17.85
CA LEU A 140 -0.02 9.44 -16.54
C LEU A 140 -1.02 9.37 -15.36
N LYS A 141 -2.13 10.08 -15.46
CA LYS A 141 -3.18 10.08 -14.41
C LYS A 141 -3.80 8.70 -14.21
N THR A 142 -3.84 7.87 -15.24
CA THR A 142 -4.41 6.52 -15.18
C THR A 142 -3.34 5.47 -14.90
N TYR A 143 -2.26 5.45 -15.68
CA TYR A 143 -1.25 4.40 -15.52
C TYR A 143 -0.41 4.56 -14.23
N GLY A 144 -0.17 5.79 -13.76
CA GLY A 144 0.66 6.04 -12.59
C GLY A 144 0.19 5.28 -11.33
N PRO A 145 -1.08 5.41 -10.92
CA PRO A 145 -1.63 4.64 -9.80
C PRO A 145 -1.59 3.13 -10.02
N ILE A 146 -1.88 2.66 -11.24
CA ILE A 146 -1.84 1.24 -11.59
C ILE A 146 -0.41 0.70 -11.50
N GLU A 147 0.56 1.43 -12.05
CA GLU A 147 1.97 1.08 -12.01
C GLU A 147 2.49 1.02 -10.56
N PHE A 148 2.13 2.00 -9.73
CA PHE A 148 2.46 2.02 -8.32
C PHE A 148 1.90 0.79 -7.61
N PHE A 149 0.59 0.55 -7.71
CA PHE A 149 -0.07 -0.59 -7.06
C PHE A 149 0.54 -1.92 -7.50
N MET A 150 0.67 -2.15 -8.81
CA MET A 150 1.25 -3.39 -9.34
C MET A 150 2.71 -3.58 -8.98
N THR A 151 3.48 -2.50 -8.80
CA THR A 151 4.88 -2.58 -8.38
C THR A 151 4.99 -2.94 -6.90
N THR A 152 4.17 -2.34 -6.05
CA THR A 152 4.17 -2.65 -4.61
C THR A 152 3.65 -4.05 -4.31
N MET A 153 2.80 -4.62 -5.19
CA MET A 153 2.32 -6.00 -5.06
C MET A 153 3.39 -7.08 -5.31
N VAL A 154 4.56 -6.74 -5.80
CA VAL A 154 5.66 -7.71 -6.03
C VAL A 154 6.89 -7.43 -5.15
N MET A 155 6.67 -6.75 -4.02
CA MET A 155 7.72 -6.48 -3.03
C MET A 155 7.17 -6.57 -1.61
N ASP A 156 8.05 -6.84 -0.64
CA ASP A 156 7.69 -6.75 0.78
C ASP A 156 7.45 -5.30 1.18
N MET A 157 6.29 -5.05 1.76
CA MET A 157 5.88 -3.75 2.28
C MET A 157 5.62 -3.89 3.78
N LYS A 158 6.71 -3.92 4.56
CA LYS A 158 6.66 -4.09 6.02
C LYS A 158 7.04 -2.79 6.70
N ALA A 159 6.21 -2.33 7.62
CA ALA A 159 6.45 -1.16 8.45
C ALA A 159 6.24 -1.49 9.95
N PRO A 160 6.72 -0.68 10.89
CA PRO A 160 6.39 -0.81 12.29
C PRO A 160 4.87 -0.89 12.50
N GLN A 161 4.45 -1.86 13.31
CA GLN A 161 3.03 -2.11 13.57
C GLN A 161 2.46 -1.02 14.49
N PHE A 162 1.26 -0.54 14.17
CA PHE A 162 0.55 0.48 14.92
C PHE A 162 -0.97 0.31 14.79
N GLY A 163 -1.69 0.76 15.84
CA GLY A 163 -3.14 0.81 15.85
C GLY A 163 -3.80 -0.49 16.28
N ASN A 164 -5.13 -0.49 16.22
CA ASN A 164 -5.97 -1.58 16.73
C ASN A 164 -7.01 -2.06 15.70
N TYR A 165 -7.23 -1.31 14.62
CA TYR A 165 -8.18 -1.72 13.59
C TYR A 165 -7.60 -2.83 12.76
N ARG A 166 -8.31 -3.97 12.67
CA ARG A 166 -7.90 -5.13 11.91
C ARG A 166 -8.50 -5.17 10.53
N LEU A 167 -7.74 -5.71 9.56
CA LEU A 167 -8.21 -5.80 8.18
C LEU A 167 -9.39 -6.78 8.05
N GLU A 168 -9.42 -7.85 8.85
CA GLU A 168 -10.53 -8.81 8.89
C GLU A 168 -11.86 -8.12 9.24
N ASP A 169 -11.86 -7.24 10.27
CA ASP A 169 -13.05 -6.52 10.68
C ASP A 169 -13.53 -5.51 9.62
N PHE A 170 -12.60 -4.97 8.84
CA PHE A 170 -12.91 -4.06 7.74
C PHE A 170 -13.53 -4.77 6.53
N PHE A 171 -13.24 -6.05 6.34
CA PHE A 171 -13.78 -6.86 5.25
C PHE A 171 -15.17 -7.43 5.55
N ASN A 172 -15.54 -7.58 6.83
CA ASN A 172 -16.84 -8.06 7.31
C ASN A 172 -17.86 -6.92 7.41
#